data_ccca58c9f0f9c9fcb0f96c9216563960
#
_entry.id   ccca58c9f0f9c9fcb0f96c9216563960
#
_cell.length_a   1.000
_cell.length_b   1.000
_cell.length_c   1.000
_cell.angle_alpha   90.00
_cell.angle_beta   90.00
_cell.angle_gamma   90.00
#
_symmetry.space_group_name_H-M   'P 1'
#
loop_
_entity.id
_entity.type
_entity.pdbx_description
1 polymer ?
#
loop_
_entity_poly.entity_id
_entity_poly.type
_entity_poly.pdbx_seq_one_letter_code
_entity_poly.pdbx_strand_id
1 'polypeptide(L)'
;ADSLAMLAKAVEEAKAVTKTEDIADKANILRKAITASQVSVGDYALFLEAIQRSEQVLAEGLPNGNNELKAVIDKANGLYKTAKSTREEIDEISKELSHAELLYYVANPSGDVPGVETSSFIPRGAVGALGRVTVNGISEKDIKLQGYCWATHKEPTLSDNYVTDGAQLLNYPGLIYIMEPLQPATVYYVRAFAMTQGNAVGYGEVRKIITLPMGNCTWSYANNGEQADNERISKACREAMDYYNNWTSIRDYGITVS
;
A
#
# COMPACT_ATOMS: atom_id res chain seq x y z
N ALA A 1 -13.66 5.88 -10.13
CA ALA A 1 -15.10 5.84 -9.77
C ALA A 1 -15.46 6.98 -8.80
N ASP A 2 -14.68 7.20 -7.76
CA ASP A 2 -14.99 8.19 -6.72
C ASP A 2 -14.88 9.65 -7.20
N SER A 3 -13.88 9.99 -8.02
CA SER A 3 -13.72 11.37 -8.50
C SER A 3 -14.85 11.80 -9.46
N LEU A 4 -15.34 10.89 -10.30
CA LEU A 4 -16.51 11.18 -11.15
C LEU A 4 -17.80 11.31 -10.33
N ALA A 5 -17.97 10.50 -9.30
CA ALA A 5 -19.08 10.63 -8.36
C ALA A 5 -19.01 11.94 -7.56
N MET A 6 -17.81 12.32 -7.11
CA MET A 6 -17.56 13.62 -6.47
C MET A 6 -17.83 14.79 -7.41
N LEU A 7 -17.40 14.69 -8.67
CA LEU A 7 -17.68 15.70 -9.69
C LEU A 7 -19.19 15.83 -9.96
N ALA A 8 -19.90 14.72 -10.16
CA ALA A 8 -21.34 14.71 -10.35
C ALA A 8 -22.09 15.36 -9.18
N LYS A 9 -21.71 14.99 -7.94
CA LYS A 9 -22.26 15.60 -6.73
C LYS A 9 -21.97 17.09 -6.66
N ALA A 10 -20.74 17.53 -6.93
CA ALA A 10 -20.36 18.94 -6.91
C ALA A 10 -21.11 19.77 -7.97
N VAL A 11 -21.38 19.17 -9.15
CA VAL A 11 -22.20 19.80 -10.21
C VAL A 11 -23.63 20.01 -9.74
N GLU A 12 -24.26 18.98 -9.16
CA GLU A 12 -25.64 19.11 -8.65
C GLU A 12 -25.75 20.11 -7.49
N GLU A 13 -24.77 20.11 -6.59
CA GLU A 13 -24.71 21.11 -5.52
C GLU A 13 -24.51 22.53 -6.06
N ALA A 14 -23.70 22.72 -7.10
CA ALA A 14 -23.51 24.02 -7.74
C ALA A 14 -24.77 24.51 -8.46
N LYS A 15 -25.53 23.61 -9.10
CA LYS A 15 -26.84 23.95 -9.75
C LYS A 15 -27.92 24.34 -8.73
N ALA A 16 -27.84 23.81 -7.52
CA ALA A 16 -28.81 24.06 -6.45
C ALA A 16 -28.56 25.37 -5.68
N VAL A 17 -27.50 26.13 -6.01
CA VAL A 17 -27.17 27.38 -5.32
C VAL A 17 -28.21 28.46 -5.64
N THR A 18 -28.88 28.94 -4.60
CA THR A 18 -29.87 30.04 -4.70
C THR A 18 -29.45 31.30 -3.96
N LYS A 19 -28.43 31.19 -3.11
CA LYS A 19 -27.93 32.29 -2.31
C LYS A 19 -26.57 32.76 -2.76
N THR A 20 -26.36 34.05 -2.86
CA THR A 20 -25.10 34.67 -3.30
C THR A 20 -23.92 34.33 -2.39
N GLU A 21 -24.18 34.20 -1.08
CA GLU A 21 -23.16 33.85 -0.07
C GLU A 21 -22.54 32.44 -0.30
N ASP A 22 -23.28 31.50 -0.88
CA ASP A 22 -22.83 30.13 -1.12
C ASP A 22 -22.05 29.95 -2.43
N ILE A 23 -22.07 30.97 -3.32
CA ILE A 23 -21.48 30.85 -4.69
C ILE A 23 -19.98 30.57 -4.62
N ALA A 24 -19.24 31.29 -3.78
CA ALA A 24 -17.79 31.17 -3.70
C ALA A 24 -17.35 29.78 -3.21
N ASP A 25 -18.03 29.26 -2.19
CA ASP A 25 -17.72 27.95 -1.62
C ASP A 25 -18.04 26.82 -2.59
N LYS A 26 -19.22 26.86 -3.22
CA LYS A 26 -19.60 25.85 -4.22
C LYS A 26 -18.74 25.92 -5.48
N ALA A 27 -18.34 27.11 -5.92
CA ALA A 27 -17.38 27.26 -7.02
C ALA A 27 -16.00 26.65 -6.68
N ASN A 28 -15.54 26.79 -5.44
CA ASN A 28 -14.29 26.17 -4.99
C ASN A 28 -14.40 24.65 -4.94
N ILE A 29 -15.49 24.11 -4.43
CA ILE A 29 -15.76 22.66 -4.41
C ILE A 29 -15.80 22.12 -5.83
N LEU A 30 -16.49 22.79 -6.74
CA LEU A 30 -16.58 22.38 -8.14
C LEU A 30 -15.20 22.41 -8.83
N ARG A 31 -14.40 23.48 -8.64
CA ARG A 31 -13.04 23.54 -9.18
C ARG A 31 -12.18 22.38 -8.69
N LYS A 32 -12.21 22.08 -7.38
CA LYS A 32 -11.46 20.95 -6.80
C LYS A 32 -11.90 19.61 -7.43
N ALA A 33 -13.21 19.41 -7.58
CA ALA A 33 -13.73 18.19 -8.18
C ALA A 33 -13.37 18.06 -9.67
N ILE A 34 -13.37 19.17 -10.43
CA ILE A 34 -12.91 19.20 -11.82
C ILE A 34 -11.42 18.85 -11.89
N THR A 35 -10.58 19.50 -11.06
CA THR A 35 -9.12 19.20 -11.03
C THR A 35 -8.84 17.76 -10.68
N ALA A 36 -9.57 17.18 -9.72
CA ALA A 36 -9.41 15.77 -9.34
C ALA A 36 -9.85 14.79 -10.45
N SER A 37 -10.78 15.21 -11.33
CA SER A 37 -11.26 14.37 -12.44
C SER A 37 -10.48 14.53 -13.75
N GLN A 38 -9.65 15.57 -13.85
CA GLN A 38 -8.85 15.82 -15.06
C GLN A 38 -7.53 15.02 -15.03
N VAL A 39 -7.28 14.34 -16.15
CA VAL A 39 -5.99 13.67 -16.41
C VAL A 39 -5.16 14.56 -17.33
N SER A 40 -3.93 14.85 -16.95
CA SER A 40 -3.04 15.65 -17.78
C SER A 40 -2.46 14.85 -18.95
N VAL A 41 -1.95 15.54 -19.97
CA VAL A 41 -1.21 14.90 -21.07
C VAL A 41 0.01 14.14 -20.53
N GLY A 42 0.64 14.66 -19.46
CA GLY A 42 1.76 13.98 -18.81
C GLY A 42 1.38 12.67 -18.15
N ASP A 43 0.21 12.59 -17.51
CA ASP A 43 -0.26 11.36 -16.88
C ASP A 43 -0.52 10.27 -17.94
N TYR A 44 -1.07 10.64 -19.10
CA TYR A 44 -1.24 9.70 -20.22
C TYR A 44 0.10 9.26 -20.85
N ALA A 45 1.11 10.12 -20.91
CA ALA A 45 2.43 9.75 -21.37
C ALA A 45 3.09 8.74 -20.44
N LEU A 46 3.05 8.97 -19.12
CA LEU A 46 3.56 8.04 -18.11
C LEU A 46 2.79 6.70 -18.12
N PHE A 47 1.48 6.77 -18.34
CA PHE A 47 0.67 5.56 -18.46
C PHE A 47 1.05 4.74 -19.69
N LEU A 48 1.28 5.38 -20.85
CA LEU A 48 1.75 4.70 -22.05
C LEU A 48 3.13 4.06 -21.83
N GLU A 49 4.05 4.76 -21.17
CA GLU A 49 5.36 4.21 -20.80
C GLU A 49 5.23 2.97 -19.90
N ALA A 50 4.31 2.98 -18.93
CA ALA A 50 4.04 1.83 -18.08
C ALA A 50 3.53 0.62 -18.90
N ILE A 51 2.60 0.84 -19.83
CA ILE A 51 2.10 -0.20 -20.75
C ILE A 51 3.25 -0.78 -21.59
N GLN A 52 4.04 0.09 -22.23
CA GLN A 52 5.16 -0.33 -23.08
C GLN A 52 6.22 -1.11 -22.31
N ARG A 53 6.50 -0.72 -21.06
CA ARG A 53 7.40 -1.48 -20.19
C ARG A 53 6.85 -2.88 -19.91
N SER A 54 5.57 -3.00 -19.57
CA SER A 54 4.93 -4.31 -19.33
C SER A 54 4.92 -5.19 -20.59
N GLU A 55 4.74 -4.61 -21.77
CA GLU A 55 4.86 -5.30 -23.05
C GLU A 55 6.28 -5.82 -23.31
N GLN A 56 7.30 -5.02 -22.94
CA GLN A 56 8.70 -5.46 -23.01
C GLN A 56 9.00 -6.61 -22.04
N VAL A 57 8.49 -6.53 -20.82
CA VAL A 57 8.61 -7.63 -19.84
C VAL A 57 7.95 -8.90 -20.37
N LEU A 58 6.76 -8.82 -20.94
CA LEU A 58 6.09 -9.98 -21.55
C LEU A 58 6.88 -10.54 -22.73
N ALA A 59 7.54 -9.69 -23.52
CA ALA A 59 8.37 -10.08 -24.64
C ALA A 59 9.66 -10.84 -24.26
N GLU A 60 10.05 -10.84 -22.97
CA GLU A 60 11.14 -11.70 -22.48
C GLU A 60 10.81 -13.20 -22.64
N GLY A 61 9.54 -13.55 -22.76
CA GLY A 61 9.09 -14.89 -23.09
C GLY A 61 9.38 -15.95 -22.02
N LEU A 62 9.33 -15.58 -20.74
CA LEU A 62 9.50 -16.51 -19.64
C LEU A 62 8.37 -17.56 -19.63
N PRO A 63 8.60 -18.79 -19.12
CA PRO A 63 7.68 -19.90 -19.31
C PRO A 63 6.32 -19.76 -18.60
N ASN A 64 6.24 -19.00 -17.51
CA ASN A 64 5.04 -18.93 -16.67
C ASN A 64 4.48 -17.50 -16.56
N GLY A 65 3.18 -17.36 -16.30
CA GLY A 65 2.54 -16.07 -16.00
C GLY A 65 2.22 -15.19 -17.22
N ASN A 66 2.42 -15.70 -18.44
CA ASN A 66 2.21 -14.93 -19.67
C ASN A 66 0.75 -14.47 -19.84
N ASN A 67 -0.21 -15.33 -19.54
CA ASN A 67 -1.62 -15.04 -19.73
C ASN A 67 -2.10 -13.97 -18.73
N GLU A 68 -1.64 -14.07 -17.49
CA GLU A 68 -1.97 -13.16 -16.40
C GLU A 68 -1.44 -11.75 -16.70
N LEU A 69 -0.15 -11.63 -17.04
CA LEU A 69 0.44 -10.35 -17.41
C LEU A 69 -0.21 -9.77 -18.66
N LYS A 70 -0.43 -10.61 -19.70
CA LYS A 70 -1.10 -10.19 -20.92
C LYS A 70 -2.51 -9.63 -20.66
N ALA A 71 -3.29 -10.27 -19.79
CA ALA A 71 -4.64 -9.81 -19.46
C ALA A 71 -4.65 -8.40 -18.87
N VAL A 72 -3.69 -8.09 -18.01
CA VAL A 72 -3.56 -6.74 -17.42
C VAL A 72 -3.11 -5.73 -18.47
N ILE A 73 -2.15 -6.09 -19.33
CA ILE A 73 -1.72 -5.26 -20.46
C ILE A 73 -2.90 -4.95 -21.41
N ASP A 74 -3.71 -5.95 -21.77
CA ASP A 74 -4.86 -5.78 -22.65
C ASP A 74 -5.91 -4.85 -22.01
N LYS A 75 -6.15 -4.99 -20.70
CA LYS A 75 -7.01 -4.10 -19.91
C LYS A 75 -6.48 -2.65 -19.92
N ALA A 76 -5.19 -2.46 -19.69
CA ALA A 76 -4.56 -1.15 -19.70
C ALA A 76 -4.60 -0.49 -21.10
N ASN A 77 -4.32 -1.26 -22.15
CA ASN A 77 -4.44 -0.79 -23.53
C ASN A 77 -5.88 -0.40 -23.88
N GLY A 78 -6.87 -1.15 -23.39
CA GLY A 78 -8.28 -0.82 -23.53
C GLY A 78 -8.61 0.53 -22.89
N LEU A 79 -8.14 0.75 -21.66
CA LEU A 79 -8.34 2.00 -20.92
C LEU A 79 -7.64 3.18 -21.63
N TYR A 80 -6.40 3.00 -22.07
CA TYR A 80 -5.64 4.02 -22.79
C TYR A 80 -6.34 4.48 -24.09
N LYS A 81 -6.88 3.54 -24.87
CA LYS A 81 -7.56 3.83 -26.15
C LYS A 81 -8.84 4.63 -25.99
N THR A 82 -9.50 4.56 -24.84
CA THR A 82 -10.75 5.32 -24.62
C THR A 82 -10.50 6.81 -24.47
N ALA A 83 -9.30 7.22 -24.02
CA ALA A 83 -8.90 8.59 -23.70
C ALA A 83 -9.91 9.35 -22.79
N LYS A 84 -10.67 8.60 -21.97
CA LYS A 84 -11.71 9.14 -21.06
C LYS A 84 -11.51 8.72 -19.62
N SER A 85 -10.35 8.14 -19.32
CA SER A 85 -10.05 7.59 -17.99
C SER A 85 -9.83 8.70 -16.98
N THR A 86 -10.24 8.46 -15.75
CA THR A 86 -9.89 9.32 -14.62
C THR A 86 -8.45 9.06 -14.17
N ARG A 87 -7.90 9.99 -13.40
CA ARG A 87 -6.56 9.80 -12.81
C ARG A 87 -6.51 8.56 -11.92
N GLU A 88 -7.53 8.34 -11.11
CA GLU A 88 -7.61 7.16 -10.23
C GLU A 88 -7.62 5.85 -11.03
N GLU A 89 -8.37 5.78 -12.13
CA GLU A 89 -8.38 4.61 -13.01
C GLU A 89 -6.99 4.35 -13.61
N ILE A 90 -6.26 5.40 -13.98
CA ILE A 90 -4.89 5.29 -14.50
C ILE A 90 -3.93 4.86 -13.40
N ASP A 91 -4.02 5.45 -12.21
CA ASP A 91 -3.16 5.12 -11.08
C ASP A 91 -3.40 3.66 -10.63
N GLU A 92 -4.65 3.22 -10.60
CA GLU A 92 -5.03 1.86 -10.21
C GLU A 92 -4.51 0.82 -11.22
N ILE A 93 -4.74 1.03 -12.52
CA ILE A 93 -4.25 0.09 -13.55
C ILE A 93 -2.72 0.11 -13.68
N SER A 94 -2.07 1.23 -13.40
CA SER A 94 -0.60 1.32 -13.40
C SER A 94 0.00 0.53 -12.23
N LYS A 95 -0.63 0.54 -11.07
CA LYS A 95 -0.27 -0.33 -9.94
C LYS A 95 -0.50 -1.81 -10.29
N GLU A 96 -1.64 -2.12 -10.91
CA GLU A 96 -1.97 -3.47 -11.35
C GLU A 96 -0.95 -4.00 -12.38
N LEU A 97 -0.50 -3.18 -13.34
CA LEU A 97 0.57 -3.51 -14.27
C LEU A 97 1.88 -3.83 -13.55
N SER A 98 2.32 -2.95 -12.65
CA SER A 98 3.57 -3.15 -11.89
C SER A 98 3.51 -4.40 -11.02
N HIS A 99 2.36 -4.70 -10.44
CA HIS A 99 2.16 -5.91 -9.65
C HIS A 99 2.16 -7.18 -10.54
N ALA A 100 1.52 -7.13 -11.70
CA ALA A 100 1.52 -8.24 -12.66
C ALA A 100 2.93 -8.53 -13.21
N GLU A 101 3.73 -7.50 -13.49
CA GLU A 101 5.15 -7.65 -13.84
C GLU A 101 5.93 -8.37 -12.71
N LEU A 102 5.73 -7.94 -11.47
CA LEU A 102 6.37 -8.59 -10.32
C LEU A 102 5.98 -10.06 -10.21
N LEU A 103 4.69 -10.38 -10.31
CA LEU A 103 4.20 -11.77 -10.23
C LEU A 103 4.69 -12.60 -11.41
N TYR A 104 4.84 -12.03 -12.59
CA TYR A 104 5.44 -12.68 -13.75
C TYR A 104 6.88 -13.12 -13.47
N TYR A 105 7.69 -12.26 -12.86
CA TYR A 105 9.03 -12.61 -12.43
C TYR A 105 9.04 -13.64 -11.30
N VAL A 106 8.18 -13.50 -10.30
CA VAL A 106 8.04 -14.45 -9.16
C VAL A 106 7.66 -15.86 -9.64
N ALA A 107 6.87 -15.96 -10.71
CA ALA A 107 6.49 -17.23 -11.31
C ALA A 107 7.65 -17.94 -12.05
N ASN A 108 8.79 -17.24 -12.26
CA ASN A 108 9.94 -17.74 -13.03
C ASN A 108 11.25 -17.60 -12.23
N PRO A 109 11.35 -18.27 -11.07
CA PRO A 109 12.54 -18.19 -10.24
C PRO A 109 13.70 -18.99 -10.84
N SER A 110 14.92 -18.49 -10.64
CA SER A 110 16.17 -19.18 -10.90
C SER A 110 17.20 -18.86 -9.79
N GLY A 111 18.10 -19.79 -9.52
CA GLY A 111 19.12 -19.66 -8.49
C GLY A 111 18.59 -19.93 -7.07
N ASP A 112 19.42 -19.62 -6.09
CA ASP A 112 19.15 -19.91 -4.69
C ASP A 112 18.15 -18.92 -4.07
N VAL A 113 17.32 -19.44 -3.18
CA VAL A 113 16.38 -18.63 -2.39
C VAL A 113 17.16 -17.92 -1.26
N PRO A 114 17.06 -16.58 -1.14
CA PRO A 114 17.75 -15.86 -0.09
C PRO A 114 17.16 -16.17 1.29
N GLY A 115 18.02 -16.21 2.30
CA GLY A 115 17.59 -16.22 3.70
C GLY A 115 17.05 -14.82 4.06
N VAL A 116 15.86 -14.74 4.63
CA VAL A 116 15.24 -13.47 5.02
C VAL A 116 14.77 -13.53 6.47
N GLU A 117 15.01 -12.45 7.20
CA GLU A 117 14.54 -12.30 8.56
C GLU A 117 13.63 -11.07 8.68
N THR A 118 12.48 -11.26 9.30
CA THR A 118 11.59 -10.16 9.71
C THR A 118 12.10 -9.63 11.06
N SER A 119 13.14 -8.79 11.03
CA SER A 119 13.92 -8.44 12.22
C SER A 119 13.13 -7.62 13.24
N SER A 120 12.40 -6.61 12.78
CA SER A 120 11.51 -5.81 13.62
C SER A 120 10.37 -5.26 12.81
N PHE A 121 9.20 -5.15 13.42
CA PHE A 121 8.04 -4.58 12.78
C PHE A 121 7.15 -3.90 13.82
N ILE A 122 6.89 -2.62 13.65
CA ILE A 122 6.21 -1.78 14.64
C ILE A 122 5.09 -1.00 13.94
N PRO A 123 3.82 -1.09 14.40
CA PRO A 123 2.78 -0.20 13.94
C PRO A 123 3.12 1.26 14.28
N ARG A 124 2.78 2.13 13.35
CA ARG A 124 2.89 3.59 13.50
C ARG A 124 1.50 4.21 13.43
N GLY A 125 0.87 4.33 14.57
CA GLY A 125 -0.51 4.83 14.65
C GLY A 125 -1.53 3.83 14.11
N ALA A 126 -2.65 4.35 13.64
CA ALA A 126 -3.80 3.56 13.20
C ALA A 126 -3.68 3.01 11.77
N VAL A 127 -2.83 3.61 10.94
CA VAL A 127 -2.84 3.39 9.48
C VAL A 127 -1.46 3.14 8.87
N GLY A 128 -0.42 3.04 9.68
CA GLY A 128 0.94 2.83 9.19
C GLY A 128 1.72 1.81 10.01
N ALA A 129 2.84 1.38 9.48
CA ALA A 129 3.77 0.49 10.17
C ALA A 129 5.20 0.67 9.65
N LEU A 130 6.17 0.31 10.47
CA LEU A 130 7.59 0.42 10.19
C LEU A 130 8.28 -0.91 10.48
N GLY A 131 9.12 -1.36 9.57
CA GLY A 131 9.85 -2.61 9.72
C GLY A 131 11.28 -2.55 9.22
N ARG A 132 12.08 -3.54 9.62
CA ARG A 132 13.44 -3.76 9.13
C ARG A 132 13.55 -5.15 8.52
N VAL A 133 14.09 -5.19 7.30
CA VAL A 133 14.44 -6.42 6.59
C VAL A 133 15.92 -6.74 6.84
N THR A 134 16.22 -7.99 7.10
CA THR A 134 17.59 -8.53 7.09
C THR A 134 17.66 -9.65 6.08
N VAL A 135 18.62 -9.58 5.17
CA VAL A 135 18.83 -10.60 4.12
C VAL A 135 20.18 -11.28 4.39
N ASN A 136 20.18 -12.61 4.38
CA ASN A 136 21.32 -13.45 4.67
C ASN A 136 21.61 -14.41 3.52
N GLY A 137 22.86 -14.83 3.40
CA GLY A 137 23.29 -15.88 2.46
C GLY A 137 23.51 -15.43 1.02
N ILE A 138 23.25 -14.15 0.70
CA ILE A 138 23.54 -13.59 -0.62
C ILE A 138 24.20 -12.21 -0.51
N SER A 139 24.85 -11.77 -1.58
CA SER A 139 25.44 -10.44 -1.66
C SER A 139 24.35 -9.40 -1.91
N GLU A 140 24.50 -8.20 -1.34
CA GLU A 140 23.59 -7.08 -1.53
C GLU A 140 23.35 -6.75 -3.02
N LYS A 141 24.38 -6.86 -3.85
CA LYS A 141 24.27 -6.65 -5.32
C LYS A 141 23.39 -7.66 -6.03
N ASP A 142 23.18 -8.84 -5.42
CA ASP A 142 22.36 -9.89 -5.97
C ASP A 142 20.89 -9.80 -5.54
N ILE A 143 20.59 -8.81 -4.67
CA ILE A 143 19.21 -8.45 -4.29
C ILE A 143 18.62 -7.56 -5.39
N LYS A 144 17.50 -8.00 -5.98
CA LYS A 144 16.72 -7.22 -6.94
C LYS A 144 15.71 -6.30 -6.25
N LEU A 145 14.99 -6.86 -5.28
CA LEU A 145 13.99 -6.18 -4.46
C LEU A 145 14.01 -6.74 -3.04
N GLN A 146 13.70 -5.90 -2.07
CA GLN A 146 13.41 -6.33 -0.71
C GLN A 146 12.31 -5.44 -0.13
N GLY A 147 11.60 -5.96 0.86
CA GLY A 147 10.50 -5.22 1.45
C GLY A 147 9.66 -6.03 2.42
N TYR A 148 8.42 -5.61 2.55
CA TYR A 148 7.40 -6.27 3.36
C TYR A 148 6.17 -6.58 2.54
N CYS A 149 5.58 -7.75 2.80
CA CYS A 149 4.22 -8.06 2.38
C CYS A 149 3.31 -8.26 3.60
N TRP A 150 2.03 -7.92 3.44
CA TRP A 150 1.05 -8.01 4.51
C TRP A 150 -0.35 -8.34 4.00
N ALA A 151 -1.11 -9.04 4.85
CA ALA A 151 -2.50 -9.39 4.61
C ALA A 151 -3.25 -9.55 5.93
N THR A 152 -4.56 -9.70 5.87
CA THR A 152 -5.39 -10.07 7.02
C THR A 152 -5.46 -11.60 7.23
N HIS A 153 -4.97 -12.38 6.28
CA HIS A 153 -4.77 -13.83 6.42
C HIS A 153 -3.32 -14.16 6.80
N LYS A 154 -3.10 -15.38 7.29
CA LYS A 154 -1.77 -15.89 7.63
C LYS A 154 -0.92 -16.10 6.37
N GLU A 155 0.40 -15.95 6.52
CA GLU A 155 1.38 -16.18 5.45
C GLU A 155 1.19 -15.31 4.20
N PRO A 156 1.24 -13.97 4.33
CA PRO A 156 1.18 -13.09 3.18
C PRO A 156 2.34 -13.33 2.21
N THR A 157 2.10 -13.10 0.93
CA THR A 157 3.07 -13.25 -0.15
C THR A 157 3.14 -11.99 -1.01
N LEU A 158 3.95 -11.98 -2.04
CA LEU A 158 3.96 -10.92 -3.05
C LEU A 158 2.68 -10.86 -3.90
N SER A 159 1.78 -11.83 -3.77
CA SER A 159 0.43 -11.76 -4.36
C SER A 159 -0.55 -10.90 -3.54
N ASP A 160 -0.16 -10.55 -2.32
CA ASP A 160 -0.92 -9.68 -1.41
C ASP A 160 -0.41 -8.24 -1.50
N ASN A 161 -0.72 -7.43 -0.47
CA ASN A 161 -0.14 -6.10 -0.38
C ASN A 161 1.36 -6.18 -0.10
N TYR A 162 2.13 -5.31 -0.72
CA TYR A 162 3.57 -5.26 -0.50
C TYR A 162 4.12 -3.84 -0.62
N VAL A 163 5.29 -3.64 -0.06
CA VAL A 163 6.10 -2.43 -0.20
C VAL A 163 7.56 -2.82 -0.38
N THR A 164 8.26 -2.12 -1.25
CA THR A 164 9.69 -2.33 -1.51
C THR A 164 10.56 -1.29 -0.81
N ASP A 165 11.86 -1.52 -0.80
CA ASP A 165 12.87 -0.64 -0.24
C ASP A 165 12.98 0.74 -0.90
N GLY A 166 12.32 0.96 -2.06
CA GLY A 166 12.11 2.30 -2.61
C GLY A 166 11.35 3.25 -1.68
N ALA A 167 10.66 2.71 -0.67
CA ALA A 167 10.01 3.46 0.41
C ALA A 167 10.91 3.63 1.65
N GLN A 168 12.24 3.48 1.53
CA GLN A 168 13.18 3.64 2.63
C GLN A 168 13.12 5.05 3.24
N LEU A 169 13.17 5.09 4.57
CA LEU A 169 13.45 6.34 5.26
C LEU A 169 14.91 6.73 5.03
N LEU A 170 15.12 7.94 4.54
CA LEU A 170 16.45 8.52 4.36
C LEU A 170 17.30 8.34 5.62
N ASN A 171 18.54 7.87 5.46
CA ASN A 171 19.54 7.61 6.51
C ASN A 171 19.33 6.37 7.40
N TYR A 172 18.34 5.50 7.08
CA TYR A 172 18.14 4.26 7.82
C TYR A 172 18.03 3.08 6.84
N PRO A 173 19.14 2.54 6.34
CA PRO A 173 19.13 1.41 5.42
C PRO A 173 18.37 0.21 5.99
N GLY A 174 17.55 -0.42 5.16
CA GLY A 174 16.72 -1.56 5.55
C GLY A 174 15.50 -1.21 6.40
N LEU A 175 15.26 0.08 6.71
CA LEU A 175 14.06 0.52 7.41
C LEU A 175 13.00 0.91 6.38
N ILE A 176 11.89 0.20 6.38
CA ILE A 176 10.82 0.34 5.39
C ILE A 176 9.53 0.77 6.10
N TYR A 177 8.92 1.81 5.58
CA TYR A 177 7.65 2.32 6.07
C TYR A 177 6.50 1.91 5.15
N ILE A 178 5.47 1.30 5.69
CA ILE A 178 4.22 1.05 4.97
C ILE A 178 3.45 2.37 4.92
N MET A 179 3.39 2.96 3.73
CA MET A 179 2.72 4.25 3.48
C MET A 179 1.27 4.08 3.02
N GLU A 180 0.88 2.91 2.56
CA GLU A 180 -0.52 2.64 2.22
C GLU A 180 -1.35 2.52 3.50
N PRO A 181 -2.55 3.13 3.55
CA PRO A 181 -3.33 3.18 4.77
C PRO A 181 -3.80 1.79 5.17
N LEU A 182 -3.25 1.28 6.27
CA LEU A 182 -3.79 0.13 6.96
C LEU A 182 -5.13 0.51 7.60
N GLN A 183 -6.02 -0.45 7.76
CA GLN A 183 -7.28 -0.23 8.48
C GLN A 183 -7.01 -0.14 9.99
N PRO A 184 -7.65 0.80 10.70
CA PRO A 184 -7.51 0.91 12.15
C PRO A 184 -8.04 -0.32 12.89
N ALA A 185 -7.52 -0.58 14.09
CA ALA A 185 -7.93 -1.68 14.97
C ALA A 185 -8.05 -3.04 14.25
N THR A 186 -7.14 -3.30 13.33
CA THR A 186 -7.17 -4.47 12.44
C THR A 186 -5.95 -5.34 12.66
N VAL A 187 -6.16 -6.65 12.68
CA VAL A 187 -5.08 -7.63 12.72
C VAL A 187 -4.52 -7.82 11.33
N TYR A 188 -3.22 -7.66 11.22
CA TYR A 188 -2.45 -7.99 10.02
C TYR A 188 -1.38 -9.03 10.33
N TYR A 189 -1.10 -9.84 9.34
CA TYR A 189 0.08 -10.69 9.29
C TYR A 189 1.06 -10.04 8.32
N VAL A 190 2.32 -9.95 8.72
CA VAL A 190 3.36 -9.22 7.99
C VAL A 190 4.61 -10.06 7.99
N ARG A 191 5.33 -10.08 6.88
CA ARG A 191 6.68 -10.65 6.81
C ARG A 191 7.56 -9.90 5.83
N ALA A 192 8.85 -9.92 6.12
CA ALA A 192 9.86 -9.43 5.19
C ALA A 192 9.98 -10.36 3.99
N PHE A 193 10.39 -9.82 2.85
CA PHE A 193 10.79 -10.60 1.69
C PHE A 193 12.06 -10.01 1.05
N ALA A 194 12.77 -10.84 0.33
CA ALA A 194 13.81 -10.42 -0.60
C ALA A 194 13.73 -11.26 -1.87
N MET A 195 13.94 -10.63 -3.01
CA MET A 195 13.97 -11.25 -4.33
C MET A 195 15.35 -11.07 -4.95
N THR A 196 15.90 -12.12 -5.47
CA THR A 196 17.21 -12.11 -6.13
C THR A 196 17.12 -11.60 -7.55
N GLN A 197 18.26 -11.30 -8.19
CA GLN A 197 18.33 -11.00 -9.63
C GLN A 197 17.79 -12.16 -10.49
N GLY A 198 17.85 -13.39 -9.99
CA GLY A 198 17.25 -14.57 -10.62
C GLY A 198 15.77 -14.80 -10.27
N ASN A 199 15.10 -13.82 -9.69
CA ASN A 199 13.68 -13.85 -9.30
C ASN A 199 13.32 -14.85 -8.19
N ALA A 200 14.28 -15.54 -7.56
CA ALA A 200 14.00 -16.39 -6.40
C ALA A 200 13.62 -15.52 -5.20
N VAL A 201 12.50 -15.83 -4.55
CA VAL A 201 11.94 -15.05 -3.43
C VAL A 201 12.09 -15.80 -2.12
N GLY A 202 12.77 -15.20 -1.16
CA GLY A 202 12.79 -15.64 0.23
C GLY A 202 11.84 -14.81 1.07
N TYR A 203 11.22 -15.45 2.05
CA TYR A 203 10.33 -14.82 3.01
C TYR A 203 10.84 -15.03 4.43
N GLY A 204 10.75 -13.99 5.23
CA GLY A 204 11.02 -14.05 6.65
C GLY A 204 9.85 -14.62 7.46
N GLU A 205 10.04 -14.69 8.75
CA GLU A 205 9.03 -15.13 9.70
C GLU A 205 7.80 -14.23 9.66
N VAL A 206 6.63 -14.82 9.79
CA VAL A 206 5.38 -14.06 9.90
C VAL A 206 5.27 -13.43 11.28
N ARG A 207 5.01 -12.13 11.30
CA ARG A 207 4.67 -11.37 12.50
C ARG A 207 3.20 -10.98 12.45
N LYS A 208 2.52 -11.16 13.57
CA LYS A 208 1.15 -10.66 13.76
C LYS A 208 1.23 -9.27 14.36
N ILE A 209 0.53 -8.31 13.78
CA ILE A 209 0.37 -6.97 14.34
C ILE A 209 -1.11 -6.60 14.46
N ILE A 210 -1.39 -5.64 15.32
CA ILE A 210 -2.71 -5.01 15.43
C ILE A 210 -2.48 -3.51 15.28
N THR A 211 -3.12 -2.88 14.30
CA THR A 211 -3.07 -1.42 14.14
C THR A 211 -3.84 -0.74 15.27
N LEU A 212 -3.39 0.45 15.66
CA LEU A 212 -4.10 1.23 16.66
C LEU A 212 -5.48 1.67 16.14
N PRO A 213 -6.47 1.86 17.01
CA PRO A 213 -7.75 2.43 16.62
C PRO A 213 -7.58 3.89 16.17
N MET A 214 -8.51 4.36 15.32
CA MET A 214 -8.57 5.76 14.93
C MET A 214 -8.91 6.66 16.13
N GLY A 215 -8.33 7.85 16.12
CA GLY A 215 -8.50 8.85 17.15
C GLY A 215 -7.13 9.34 17.66
N ASN A 216 -7.10 10.08 18.73
CA ASN A 216 -5.84 10.49 19.34
C ASN A 216 -5.06 9.26 19.78
N CYS A 217 -4.00 8.91 19.10
CA CYS A 217 -3.12 7.81 19.48
C CYS A 217 -2.36 8.04 20.80
N THR A 218 -2.89 8.89 21.64
CA THR A 218 -2.54 9.01 23.05
C THR A 218 -3.57 8.22 23.83
N TRP A 219 -3.11 7.44 24.78
CA TRP A 219 -3.91 6.56 25.64
C TRP A 219 -4.97 7.28 26.49
N SER A 220 -5.24 8.55 26.22
CA SER A 220 -6.28 9.38 26.84
C SER A 220 -7.64 9.29 26.14
N TYR A 221 -7.89 8.26 25.38
CA TYR A 221 -9.16 8.06 24.67
C TYR A 221 -10.41 7.98 25.52
N ALA A 222 -10.23 7.55 26.75
CA ALA A 222 -11.36 7.35 27.65
C ALA A 222 -12.22 8.61 27.86
N ASN A 223 -11.78 9.76 27.39
CA ASN A 223 -12.42 11.03 27.68
C ASN A 223 -13.09 11.75 26.50
N ASN A 224 -12.98 11.24 25.27
CA ASN A 224 -13.31 12.01 24.06
C ASN A 224 -14.34 11.37 23.12
N GLY A 225 -15.31 10.64 23.60
CA GLY A 225 -16.32 10.05 22.72
C GLY A 225 -17.55 9.56 23.46
N GLU A 226 -18.54 9.08 22.74
CA GLU A 226 -19.66 8.36 23.32
C GLU A 226 -19.18 7.08 24.02
N GLN A 227 -19.81 6.66 25.09
CA GLN A 227 -19.37 5.57 25.95
C GLN A 227 -19.14 4.26 25.17
N ALA A 228 -20.00 3.93 24.21
CA ALA A 228 -19.88 2.71 23.39
C ALA A 228 -18.63 2.73 22.48
N ASP A 229 -18.28 3.87 21.92
CA ASP A 229 -17.07 4.02 21.12
C ASP A 229 -15.81 3.99 21.99
N ASN A 230 -15.88 4.57 23.20
CA ASN A 230 -14.79 4.49 24.17
C ASN A 230 -14.53 3.05 24.63
N GLU A 231 -15.58 2.24 24.85
CA GLU A 231 -15.44 0.84 25.22
C GLU A 231 -14.81 0.00 24.09
N ARG A 232 -15.24 0.20 22.85
CA ARG A 232 -14.68 -0.46 21.68
C ARG A 232 -13.21 -0.09 21.47
N ILE A 233 -12.90 1.20 21.54
CA ILE A 233 -11.54 1.73 21.42
C ILE A 233 -10.66 1.21 22.54
N SER A 234 -11.14 1.24 23.79
CA SER A 234 -10.42 0.77 24.96
C SER A 234 -10.14 -0.75 24.87
N LYS A 235 -11.09 -1.52 24.33
CA LYS A 235 -10.89 -2.97 24.10
C LYS A 235 -9.81 -3.22 23.05
N ALA A 236 -9.90 -2.56 21.90
CA ALA A 236 -8.91 -2.67 20.82
C ALA A 236 -7.52 -2.19 21.28
N CYS A 237 -7.46 -1.13 22.08
CA CYS A 237 -6.21 -0.67 22.69
C CYS A 237 -5.64 -1.73 23.64
N ARG A 238 -6.43 -2.30 24.54
CA ARG A 238 -5.95 -3.35 25.47
C ARG A 238 -5.44 -4.58 24.71
N GLU A 239 -6.17 -5.04 23.70
CA GLU A 239 -5.75 -6.20 22.90
C GLU A 239 -4.43 -5.91 22.16
N ALA A 240 -4.27 -4.71 21.60
CA ALA A 240 -3.02 -4.27 21.00
C ALA A 240 -1.91 -4.19 22.04
N MET A 241 -2.20 -3.67 23.23
CA MET A 241 -1.27 -3.52 24.34
C MET A 241 -0.75 -4.86 24.84
N ASP A 242 -1.65 -5.81 25.12
CA ASP A 242 -1.27 -7.15 25.57
C ASP A 242 -0.35 -7.82 24.54
N TYR A 243 -0.62 -7.61 23.27
CA TYR A 243 0.23 -8.08 22.20
C TYR A 243 1.61 -7.42 22.21
N TYR A 244 1.66 -6.08 22.33
CA TYR A 244 2.92 -5.32 22.26
C TYR A 244 3.74 -5.37 23.53
N ASN A 245 3.14 -5.50 24.71
CA ASN A 245 3.86 -5.67 25.97
C ASN A 245 4.67 -6.96 26.02
N ASN A 246 4.29 -7.96 25.25
CA ASN A 246 5.04 -9.21 25.11
C ASN A 246 6.13 -9.14 24.02
N TRP A 247 6.25 -8.01 23.30
CA TRP A 247 7.20 -7.84 22.23
C TRP A 247 8.38 -6.98 22.68
N THR A 248 9.57 -7.59 22.79
CA THR A 248 10.77 -6.95 23.35
C THR A 248 11.20 -5.69 22.63
N SER A 249 11.04 -5.61 21.30
CA SER A 249 11.43 -4.44 20.52
C SER A 249 10.59 -3.18 20.78
N ILE A 250 9.37 -3.29 21.28
CA ILE A 250 8.56 -2.13 21.66
C ILE A 250 8.94 -1.60 23.03
N ARG A 251 9.33 -2.47 23.95
CA ARG A 251 9.88 -2.05 25.24
C ARG A 251 11.16 -1.23 25.09
N ASP A 252 11.95 -1.53 24.07
CA ASP A 252 13.21 -0.80 23.78
C ASP A 252 12.96 0.63 23.28
N TYR A 253 11.75 0.95 22.81
CA TYR A 253 11.34 2.32 22.43
C TYR A 253 10.65 3.09 23.55
N GLY A 254 10.61 2.56 24.77
CA GLY A 254 10.05 3.24 25.93
C GLY A 254 8.52 3.45 25.88
N ILE A 255 7.84 2.68 25.04
CA ILE A 255 6.37 2.70 25.00
C ILE A 255 5.88 1.84 26.16
N THR A 256 5.64 2.49 27.28
CA THR A 256 4.90 1.89 28.40
C THR A 256 3.42 2.13 28.18
N VAL A 257 2.67 1.08 28.31
CA VAL A 257 1.23 1.13 28.23
C VAL A 257 0.70 0.94 29.64
N SER A 258 0.13 1.98 30.21
CA SER A 258 -0.54 1.95 31.52
C SER A 258 -2.05 1.80 31.34
#